data_9fd7e8357abdcfeaca44c9b3f325cc96
#
_entry.id   9fd7e8357abdcfeaca44c9b3f325cc96
#
_cell.length_a   1.000
_cell.length_b   1.000
_cell.length_c   1.000
_cell.angle_alpha   90.00
_cell.angle_beta   90.00
_cell.angle_gamma   90.00
#
_symmetry.space_group_name_H-M   'P 1'
#
loop_
_entity.id
_entity.type
_entity.pdbx_description
1 polymer ?
#
loop_
_entity_poly.entity_id
_entity_poly.type
_entity_poly.pdbx_seq_one_letter_code
_entity_poly.pdbx_strand_id
1 'polypeptide(L)'
;MQVIRVHDKQFEPYLTAEEIALRIKMVAQQLNQDYAGKKPLFIAILNGSFMFASDLFKEVTIDAEICFIKLASYKGTKSTGHVITAIGLDMDIIGREIIIIEDIVDTGKTLSEFLPQIHHQQPASVKIVALLQKPDAMVYPVKIDYLGFTIPNKFVVGYGLDYDGLGRNIREIYRLAE
;
A
#
# COMPACT_ATOMS: atom_id res chain seq x y z
N MET A 1 5.18 24.42 -2.36
CA MET A 1 4.33 23.67 -3.31
C MET A 1 3.20 24.56 -3.81
N GLN A 2 2.75 24.38 -5.05
CA GLN A 2 1.67 25.16 -5.67
C GLN A 2 0.49 24.25 -5.94
N VAL A 3 -0.72 24.81 -6.08
CA VAL A 3 -1.91 24.07 -6.56
C VAL A 3 -1.61 23.50 -7.94
N ILE A 4 -1.96 22.24 -8.16
CA ILE A 4 -1.79 21.55 -9.44
C ILE A 4 -3.14 21.18 -10.03
N ARG A 5 -3.17 20.96 -11.34
CA ARG A 5 -4.33 20.45 -12.05
C ARG A 5 -4.02 19.04 -12.60
N VAL A 6 -4.91 18.11 -12.32
CA VAL A 6 -4.89 16.77 -12.92
C VAL A 6 -6.26 16.56 -13.56
N HIS A 7 -6.29 16.34 -14.88
CA HIS A 7 -7.51 16.34 -15.66
C HIS A 7 -8.37 17.59 -15.43
N ASP A 8 -9.59 17.41 -14.96
CA ASP A 8 -10.60 18.45 -14.71
C ASP A 8 -10.57 19.03 -13.30
N LYS A 9 -9.74 18.46 -12.39
CA LYS A 9 -9.74 18.81 -10.96
C LYS A 9 -8.47 19.54 -10.53
N GLN A 10 -8.64 20.40 -9.53
CA GLN A 10 -7.54 21.08 -8.85
C GLN A 10 -7.19 20.36 -7.53
N PHE A 11 -5.92 20.31 -7.24
CA PHE A 11 -5.37 19.68 -6.04
C PHE A 11 -4.42 20.62 -5.33
N GLU A 12 -4.59 20.75 -4.03
CA GLU A 12 -3.72 21.54 -3.17
C GLU A 12 -2.66 20.69 -2.50
N PRO A 13 -1.49 21.25 -2.18
CA PRO A 13 -0.42 20.53 -1.48
C PRO A 13 -0.90 19.94 -0.15
N TYR A 14 -0.46 18.71 0.16
CA TYR A 14 -0.87 18.06 1.40
C TYR A 14 0.31 17.46 2.18
N LEU A 15 1.10 16.57 1.58
CA LEU A 15 2.32 16.02 2.18
C LEU A 15 3.51 16.28 1.26
N THR A 16 4.58 16.83 1.80
CA THR A 16 5.82 17.08 1.06
C THR A 16 6.62 15.82 0.83
N ALA A 17 7.49 15.84 -0.18
CA ALA A 17 8.42 14.73 -0.44
C ALA A 17 9.35 14.46 0.76
N GLU A 18 9.76 15.52 1.47
CA GLU A 18 10.61 15.43 2.65
C GLU A 18 9.90 14.77 3.84
N GLU A 19 8.64 15.13 4.10
CA GLU A 19 7.82 14.50 5.14
C GLU A 19 7.61 13.02 4.85
N ILE A 20 7.31 12.68 3.59
CA ILE A 20 7.15 11.29 3.14
C ILE A 20 8.46 10.52 3.34
N ALA A 21 9.59 11.04 2.87
CA ALA A 21 10.89 10.39 3.00
C ALA A 21 11.30 10.17 4.45
N LEU A 22 11.08 11.16 5.33
CA LEU A 22 11.37 11.03 6.75
C LEU A 22 10.51 9.93 7.39
N ARG A 23 9.22 9.89 7.07
CA ARG A 23 8.30 8.90 7.62
C ARG A 23 8.64 7.48 7.16
N ILE A 24 9.04 7.31 5.89
CA ILE A 24 9.49 6.03 5.34
C ILE A 24 10.71 5.51 6.11
N LYS A 25 11.70 6.36 6.39
CA LYS A 25 12.86 5.97 7.20
C LYS A 25 12.47 5.48 8.59
N MET A 26 11.54 6.15 9.24
CA MET A 26 11.05 5.72 10.57
C MET A 26 10.36 4.35 10.50
N VAL A 27 9.51 4.13 9.49
CA VAL A 27 8.84 2.83 9.27
C VAL A 27 9.86 1.74 8.96
N ALA A 28 10.83 2.01 8.10
CA ALA A 28 11.89 1.06 7.76
C ALA A 28 12.76 0.71 8.97
N GLN A 29 13.11 1.68 9.83
CA GLN A 29 13.83 1.42 11.06
C GLN A 29 13.09 0.43 11.97
N GLN A 30 11.78 0.60 12.13
CA GLN A 30 10.95 -0.32 12.91
C GLN A 30 10.92 -1.72 12.28
N LEU A 31 10.75 -1.81 10.97
CA LEU A 31 10.79 -3.08 10.24
C LEU A 31 12.16 -3.78 10.39
N ASN A 32 13.27 -3.05 10.26
CA ASN A 32 14.61 -3.59 10.41
C ASN A 32 14.86 -4.15 11.84
N GLN A 33 14.29 -3.52 12.86
CA GLN A 33 14.35 -4.01 14.25
C GLN A 33 13.48 -5.26 14.46
N ASP A 34 12.22 -5.23 14.02
CA ASP A 34 11.25 -6.31 14.26
C ASP A 34 11.60 -7.59 13.49
N TYR A 35 12.30 -7.46 12.37
CA TYR A 35 12.68 -8.56 11.48
C TYR A 35 14.21 -8.84 11.50
N ALA A 36 14.92 -8.35 12.48
CA ALA A 36 16.35 -8.63 12.63
C ALA A 36 16.59 -10.16 12.68
N GLY A 37 17.49 -10.67 11.80
CA GLY A 37 17.78 -12.10 11.68
C GLY A 37 16.73 -12.94 10.98
N LYS A 38 15.67 -12.32 10.45
CA LYS A 38 14.64 -12.95 9.62
C LYS A 38 14.84 -12.57 8.16
N LYS A 39 14.17 -13.30 7.25
CA LYS A 39 14.16 -13.00 5.80
C LYS A 39 12.72 -12.82 5.31
N PRO A 40 12.08 -11.68 5.62
CA PRO A 40 10.71 -11.45 5.22
C PRO A 40 10.59 -11.32 3.69
N LEU A 41 9.44 -11.73 3.17
CA LEU A 41 9.00 -11.44 1.80
C LEU A 41 8.05 -10.26 1.83
N PHE A 42 8.43 -9.19 1.16
CA PHE A 42 7.56 -8.05 0.91
C PHE A 42 6.72 -8.32 -0.34
N ILE A 43 5.41 -8.10 -0.23
CA ILE A 43 4.44 -8.22 -1.34
C ILE A 43 3.82 -6.86 -1.57
N ALA A 44 4.23 -6.16 -2.62
CA ALA A 44 3.73 -4.84 -2.94
C ALA A 44 2.54 -4.92 -3.91
N ILE A 45 1.43 -4.26 -3.55
CA ILE A 45 0.20 -4.26 -4.34
C ILE A 45 0.24 -3.11 -5.35
N LEU A 46 0.35 -3.46 -6.63
CA LEU A 46 0.36 -2.50 -7.74
C LEU A 46 -1.06 -2.02 -8.09
N ASN A 47 -1.23 -0.81 -8.67
CA ASN A 47 -0.14 0.06 -9.17
C ASN A 47 0.31 1.11 -8.14
N GLY A 48 -0.54 1.55 -7.23
CA GLY A 48 -0.33 2.73 -6.38
C GLY A 48 0.90 2.64 -5.49
N SER A 49 1.23 1.44 -4.99
CA SER A 49 2.31 1.25 -4.04
C SER A 49 3.73 1.31 -4.61
N PHE A 50 3.92 1.43 -5.95
CA PHE A 50 5.24 1.26 -6.56
C PHE A 50 6.31 2.25 -6.05
N MET A 51 5.96 3.51 -5.84
CA MET A 51 6.90 4.50 -5.29
C MET A 51 7.22 4.23 -3.83
N PHE A 52 6.17 4.01 -3.04
CA PHE A 52 6.33 3.68 -1.62
C PHE A 52 7.15 2.40 -1.42
N ALA A 53 6.84 1.33 -2.17
CA ALA A 53 7.58 0.08 -2.11
C ALA A 53 9.06 0.27 -2.46
N SER A 54 9.37 1.02 -3.51
CA SER A 54 10.74 1.32 -3.92
C SER A 54 11.51 2.09 -2.84
N ASP A 55 10.91 3.16 -2.32
CA ASP A 55 11.58 4.01 -1.33
C ASP A 55 11.71 3.30 0.03
N LEU A 56 10.68 2.57 0.47
CA LEU A 56 10.73 1.77 1.68
C LEU A 56 11.82 0.69 1.58
N PHE A 57 11.87 -0.05 0.47
CA PHE A 57 12.79 -1.17 0.31
C PHE A 57 14.25 -0.73 0.24
N LYS A 58 14.55 0.48 -0.22
CA LYS A 58 15.90 1.08 -0.17
C LYS A 58 16.39 1.34 1.27
N GLU A 59 15.48 1.56 2.22
CA GLU A 59 15.78 1.78 3.64
C GLU A 59 15.77 0.47 4.45
N VAL A 60 15.40 -0.67 3.85
CA VAL A 60 15.47 -2.00 4.46
C VAL A 60 16.92 -2.48 4.43
N THR A 61 17.50 -2.77 5.61
CA THR A 61 18.91 -3.16 5.77
C THR A 61 19.10 -4.62 6.13
N ILE A 62 18.02 -5.35 6.39
CA ILE A 62 18.01 -6.79 6.64
C ILE A 62 17.93 -7.56 5.31
N ASP A 63 18.32 -8.83 5.33
CA ASP A 63 18.07 -9.73 4.19
C ASP A 63 16.57 -9.85 3.94
N ALA A 64 16.10 -9.46 2.77
CA ALA A 64 14.69 -9.46 2.43
C ALA A 64 14.47 -9.71 0.93
N GLU A 65 13.32 -10.24 0.59
CA GLU A 65 12.86 -10.38 -0.79
C GLU A 65 11.66 -9.46 -1.05
N ILE A 66 11.46 -9.07 -2.28
CA ILE A 66 10.27 -8.30 -2.70
C ILE A 66 9.69 -8.88 -3.98
N CYS A 67 8.37 -8.98 -4.03
CA CYS A 67 7.62 -9.24 -5.25
C CYS A 67 6.48 -8.24 -5.40
N PHE A 68 5.96 -8.14 -6.61
CA PHE A 68 4.87 -7.24 -6.96
C PHE A 68 3.69 -8.03 -7.45
N ILE A 69 2.52 -7.72 -6.92
CA ILE A 69 1.27 -8.33 -7.35
C ILE A 69 0.30 -7.27 -7.85
N LYS A 70 -0.63 -7.69 -8.69
CA LYS A 70 -1.77 -6.88 -9.07
C LYS A 70 -3.05 -7.60 -8.66
N LEU A 71 -3.92 -6.90 -7.94
CA LEU A 71 -5.22 -7.44 -7.58
C LEU A 71 -6.25 -7.10 -8.67
N ALA A 72 -6.92 -8.13 -9.19
CA ALA A 72 -7.99 -7.98 -10.16
C ALA A 72 -9.32 -8.45 -9.57
N SER A 73 -10.33 -7.58 -9.59
CA SER A 73 -11.70 -7.98 -9.24
C SER A 73 -12.38 -8.62 -10.44
N TYR A 74 -12.76 -9.90 -10.32
CA TYR A 74 -13.56 -10.59 -11.33
C TYR A 74 -15.04 -10.36 -11.06
N LYS A 75 -15.75 -9.72 -12.00
CA LYS A 75 -17.22 -9.72 -12.03
C LYS A 75 -17.68 -10.97 -12.73
N GLY A 76 -17.79 -12.08 -12.01
CA GLY A 76 -18.35 -13.32 -12.56
C GLY A 76 -19.85 -13.19 -12.81
N THR A 77 -20.31 -13.71 -13.95
CA THR A 77 -21.71 -13.65 -14.37
C THR A 77 -22.67 -14.56 -13.58
N LYS A 78 -22.19 -15.35 -12.62
CA LYS A 78 -22.99 -16.36 -11.88
C LYS A 78 -22.65 -16.57 -10.39
N SER A 79 -21.88 -15.72 -9.73
CA SER A 79 -21.70 -15.85 -8.29
C SER A 79 -21.79 -14.50 -7.59
N THR A 80 -22.42 -14.49 -6.44
CA THR A 80 -22.68 -13.34 -5.56
C THR A 80 -21.42 -12.84 -4.82
N GLY A 81 -20.21 -13.22 -5.24
CA GLY A 81 -18.96 -12.85 -4.62
C GLY A 81 -17.98 -12.23 -5.61
N HIS A 82 -17.41 -11.08 -5.25
CA HIS A 82 -16.23 -10.55 -5.93
C HIS A 82 -15.04 -11.42 -5.54
N VAL A 83 -14.45 -12.15 -6.49
CA VAL A 83 -13.19 -12.87 -6.27
C VAL A 83 -12.07 -11.91 -6.63
N ILE A 84 -11.21 -11.58 -5.68
CA ILE A 84 -9.96 -10.89 -5.96
C ILE A 84 -8.92 -11.95 -6.33
N THR A 85 -8.32 -11.79 -7.50
CA THR A 85 -7.25 -12.66 -7.96
C THR A 85 -5.93 -11.90 -7.89
N ALA A 86 -4.95 -12.44 -7.21
CA ALA A 86 -3.58 -11.91 -7.21
C ALA A 86 -2.87 -12.41 -8.46
N ILE A 87 -2.42 -11.48 -9.30
CA ILE A 87 -1.59 -11.77 -10.47
C ILE A 87 -0.15 -11.40 -10.11
N GLY A 88 0.81 -12.30 -10.33
CA GLY A 88 2.24 -12.11 -10.04
C GLY A 88 2.71 -12.73 -8.73
N LEU A 89 1.84 -13.38 -7.95
CA LEU A 89 2.25 -14.17 -6.79
C LEU A 89 2.58 -15.60 -7.27
N ASP A 90 3.79 -15.78 -7.76
CA ASP A 90 4.34 -17.04 -8.26
C ASP A 90 5.35 -17.68 -7.28
N MET A 91 5.47 -17.12 -6.08
CA MET A 91 6.37 -17.58 -5.04
C MET A 91 5.64 -18.40 -3.98
N ASP A 92 6.28 -19.46 -3.49
CA ASP A 92 5.80 -20.19 -2.32
C ASP A 92 5.97 -19.33 -1.06
N ILE A 93 4.89 -19.17 -0.31
CA ILE A 93 4.84 -18.35 0.92
C ILE A 93 4.61 -19.19 2.18
N ILE A 94 4.55 -20.53 2.06
CA ILE A 94 4.36 -21.43 3.22
C ILE A 94 5.48 -21.19 4.24
N GLY A 95 5.10 -20.97 5.50
CA GLY A 95 6.04 -20.77 6.60
C GLY A 95 6.90 -19.50 6.52
N ARG A 96 6.64 -18.60 5.58
CA ARG A 96 7.40 -17.35 5.42
C ARG A 96 6.79 -16.19 6.23
N GLU A 97 7.63 -15.26 6.64
CA GLU A 97 7.21 -13.97 7.19
C GLU A 97 6.81 -13.06 6.02
N ILE A 98 5.55 -12.65 5.95
CA ILE A 98 5.00 -11.83 4.86
C ILE A 98 4.74 -10.41 5.33
N ILE A 99 5.16 -9.42 4.53
CA ILE A 99 4.87 -8.00 4.73
C ILE A 99 4.18 -7.48 3.47
N ILE A 100 2.90 -7.16 3.59
CA ILE A 100 2.12 -6.58 2.49
C ILE A 100 2.37 -5.08 2.47
N ILE A 101 2.72 -4.52 1.30
CA ILE A 101 2.88 -3.08 1.08
C ILE A 101 1.69 -2.54 0.33
N GLU A 102 1.04 -1.52 0.91
CA GLU A 102 -0.11 -0.81 0.34
C GLU A 102 0.16 0.70 0.32
N ASP A 103 -0.29 1.38 -0.72
CA ASP A 103 -0.20 2.85 -0.79
C ASP A 103 -1.23 3.52 0.11
N ILE A 104 -2.47 3.08 0.06
CA ILE A 104 -3.57 3.65 0.85
C ILE A 104 -4.58 2.58 1.27
N VAL A 105 -4.91 2.57 2.55
CA VAL A 105 -6.06 1.83 3.09
C VAL A 105 -7.20 2.81 3.27
N ASP A 106 -8.16 2.75 2.36
CA ASP A 106 -9.36 3.59 2.34
C ASP A 106 -10.51 2.84 3.05
N THR A 107 -11.35 2.12 2.33
CA THR A 107 -12.46 1.35 2.93
C THR A 107 -12.00 0.05 3.60
N GLY A 108 -10.80 -0.43 3.33
CA GLY A 108 -10.27 -1.71 3.78
C GLY A 108 -10.75 -2.92 2.95
N LYS A 109 -11.65 -2.71 1.98
CA LYS A 109 -12.27 -3.80 1.21
C LYS A 109 -11.23 -4.68 0.50
N THR A 110 -10.30 -4.09 -0.23
CA THR A 110 -9.28 -4.82 -0.99
C THR A 110 -8.49 -5.79 -0.11
N LEU A 111 -7.97 -5.30 1.01
CA LEU A 111 -7.21 -6.12 1.95
C LEU A 111 -8.08 -7.16 2.65
N SER A 112 -9.33 -6.83 3.03
CA SER A 112 -10.24 -7.78 3.68
C SER A 112 -10.60 -8.98 2.78
N GLU A 113 -10.61 -8.80 1.47
CA GLU A 113 -10.85 -9.87 0.50
C GLU A 113 -9.56 -10.61 0.10
N PHE A 114 -8.40 -9.96 0.17
CA PHE A 114 -7.11 -10.54 -0.19
C PHE A 114 -6.45 -11.33 0.94
N LEU A 115 -6.49 -10.84 2.17
CA LEU A 115 -5.82 -11.46 3.32
C LEU A 115 -6.22 -12.92 3.56
N PRO A 116 -7.49 -13.34 3.44
CA PRO A 116 -7.87 -14.75 3.58
C PRO A 116 -7.15 -15.67 2.59
N GLN A 117 -6.88 -15.20 1.36
CA GLN A 117 -6.17 -15.97 0.33
C GLN A 117 -4.70 -16.16 0.70
N ILE A 118 -4.06 -15.14 1.27
CA ILE A 118 -2.70 -15.25 1.78
C ILE A 118 -2.64 -16.20 2.98
N HIS A 119 -3.54 -16.05 3.95
CA HIS A 119 -3.58 -16.92 5.13
C HIS A 119 -3.84 -18.37 4.79
N HIS A 120 -4.64 -18.64 3.74
CA HIS A 120 -4.89 -20.02 3.27
C HIS A 120 -3.61 -20.74 2.81
N GLN A 121 -2.59 -20.01 2.38
CA GLN A 121 -1.28 -20.54 1.99
C GLN A 121 -0.32 -20.76 3.18
N GLN A 122 -0.80 -20.63 4.41
CA GLN A 122 -0.08 -20.95 5.65
C GLN A 122 1.28 -20.24 5.81
N PRO A 123 1.37 -18.92 5.66
CA PRO A 123 2.58 -18.17 6.00
C PRO A 123 2.82 -18.24 7.52
N ALA A 124 4.07 -18.02 7.97
CA ALA A 124 4.40 -17.93 9.39
C ALA A 124 3.76 -16.69 10.04
N SER A 125 3.76 -15.58 9.34
CA SER A 125 3.04 -14.36 9.74
C SER A 125 2.67 -13.51 8.54
N VAL A 126 1.66 -12.65 8.72
CA VAL A 126 1.28 -11.62 7.74
C VAL A 126 1.18 -10.29 8.48
N LYS A 127 1.94 -9.30 8.02
CA LYS A 127 1.91 -7.93 8.52
C LYS A 127 1.61 -6.98 7.36
N ILE A 128 1.02 -5.82 7.69
CA ILE A 128 0.67 -4.80 6.70
C ILE A 128 1.44 -3.52 7.01
N VAL A 129 2.13 -3.02 5.99
CA VAL A 129 2.69 -1.68 5.98
C VAL A 129 1.92 -0.84 4.95
N ALA A 130 1.35 0.29 5.38
CA ALA A 130 0.62 1.19 4.53
C ALA A 130 1.18 2.61 4.64
N LEU A 131 1.30 3.30 3.50
CA LEU A 131 1.72 4.70 3.53
C LEU A 131 0.61 5.59 4.10
N LEU A 132 -0.62 5.39 3.64
CA LEU A 132 -1.78 6.18 4.04
C LEU A 132 -2.91 5.30 4.59
N GLN A 133 -3.63 5.86 5.57
CA GLN A 133 -4.89 5.30 6.08
C GLN A 133 -5.93 6.41 6.21
N LYS A 134 -7.17 6.11 5.82
CA LYS A 134 -8.36 6.94 6.06
C LYS A 134 -9.28 6.26 7.09
N PRO A 135 -9.12 6.51 8.39
CA PRO A 135 -9.92 5.84 9.42
C PRO A 135 -11.43 6.08 9.24
N ASP A 136 -11.80 7.32 8.88
CA ASP A 136 -13.22 7.71 8.73
C ASP A 136 -13.90 7.09 7.50
N ALA A 137 -13.13 6.56 6.55
CA ALA A 137 -13.65 5.86 5.38
C ALA A 137 -13.72 4.35 5.55
N MET A 138 -13.12 3.82 6.63
CA MET A 138 -12.96 2.38 6.81
C MET A 138 -14.30 1.70 7.11
N VAL A 139 -14.69 0.78 6.23
CA VAL A 139 -15.90 -0.05 6.35
C VAL A 139 -15.54 -1.48 6.77
N TYR A 140 -14.42 -1.98 6.27
CA TYR A 140 -13.90 -3.32 6.55
C TYR A 140 -12.66 -3.18 7.45
N PRO A 141 -12.75 -3.48 8.75
CA PRO A 141 -11.63 -3.31 9.67
C PRO A 141 -10.43 -4.14 9.24
N VAL A 142 -9.31 -3.49 9.03
CA VAL A 142 -8.02 -4.12 8.72
C VAL A 142 -6.98 -3.55 9.68
N LYS A 143 -6.22 -4.43 10.33
CA LYS A 143 -5.12 -4.01 11.18
C LYS A 143 -3.91 -3.65 10.32
N ILE A 144 -3.48 -2.40 10.40
CA ILE A 144 -2.22 -1.94 9.83
C ILE A 144 -1.15 -2.02 10.91
N ASP A 145 -0.07 -2.77 10.67
CA ASP A 145 0.99 -2.98 11.65
C ASP A 145 2.02 -1.85 11.62
N TYR A 146 2.28 -1.30 10.43
CA TYR A 146 3.21 -0.19 10.21
C TYR A 146 2.53 0.88 9.36
N LEU A 147 2.26 2.02 9.94
CA LEU A 147 1.51 3.10 9.29
C LEU A 147 2.40 4.31 9.03
N GLY A 148 2.35 4.82 7.79
CA GLY A 148 2.92 6.10 7.43
C GLY A 148 2.10 7.25 8.03
N PHE A 149 0.98 7.58 7.43
CA PHE A 149 0.15 8.72 7.83
C PHE A 149 -1.32 8.34 7.93
N THR A 150 -1.99 8.91 8.92
CA THR A 150 -3.44 8.99 8.97
C THR A 150 -3.89 10.25 8.26
N ILE A 151 -4.84 10.13 7.33
CA ILE A 151 -5.37 11.27 6.57
C ILE A 151 -6.89 11.32 6.63
N PRO A 152 -7.51 12.51 6.48
CA PRO A 152 -8.96 12.65 6.40
C PRO A 152 -9.52 11.98 5.15
N ASN A 153 -10.85 11.77 5.12
CA ASN A 153 -11.53 11.19 3.96
C ASN A 153 -11.63 12.20 2.80
N LYS A 154 -10.49 12.60 2.25
CA LYS A 154 -10.39 13.41 1.02
C LYS A 154 -9.70 12.61 -0.08
N PHE A 155 -10.03 12.94 -1.33
CA PHE A 155 -9.34 12.32 -2.48
C PHE A 155 -7.91 12.88 -2.59
N VAL A 156 -6.95 11.99 -2.79
CA VAL A 156 -5.53 12.33 -2.88
C VAL A 156 -4.90 11.78 -4.15
N VAL A 157 -3.86 12.46 -4.63
CA VAL A 157 -3.10 12.13 -5.84
C VAL A 157 -1.62 12.42 -5.61
N GLY A 158 -0.75 11.75 -6.33
CA GLY A 158 0.70 11.88 -6.19
C GLY A 158 1.32 10.73 -5.44
N TYR A 159 2.63 10.62 -5.53
CA TYR A 159 3.45 9.58 -4.90
C TYR A 159 2.91 8.16 -5.13
N GLY A 160 2.62 7.83 -6.40
CA GLY A 160 2.07 6.55 -6.80
C GLY A 160 0.55 6.55 -6.98
N LEU A 161 -0.17 7.40 -6.26
CA LEU A 161 -1.63 7.55 -6.34
C LEU A 161 -2.03 8.32 -7.61
N ASP A 162 -3.15 7.95 -8.21
CA ASP A 162 -3.62 8.56 -9.45
C ASP A 162 -5.03 9.13 -9.36
N TYR A 163 -5.31 10.01 -10.30
CA TYR A 163 -6.65 10.37 -10.71
C TYR A 163 -6.80 10.04 -12.20
N ASP A 164 -7.59 9.02 -12.49
CA ASP A 164 -7.87 8.54 -13.85
C ASP A 164 -6.60 8.29 -14.69
N GLY A 165 -5.62 7.59 -14.07
CA GLY A 165 -4.35 7.19 -14.67
C GLY A 165 -3.22 8.22 -14.60
N LEU A 166 -3.49 9.48 -14.25
CA LEU A 166 -2.48 10.54 -14.15
C LEU A 166 -2.15 10.92 -12.70
N GLY A 167 -0.99 11.53 -12.50
CA GLY A 167 -0.54 12.05 -11.21
C GLY A 167 0.41 11.14 -10.44
N ARG A 168 0.56 9.86 -10.80
CA ARG A 168 1.41 8.91 -10.07
C ARG A 168 2.88 9.33 -9.96
N ASN A 169 3.39 10.09 -10.93
CA ASN A 169 4.78 10.55 -11.01
C ASN A 169 5.09 11.80 -10.19
N ILE A 170 4.11 12.40 -9.54
CA ILE A 170 4.29 13.54 -8.64
C ILE A 170 4.99 13.03 -7.37
N ARG A 171 5.99 13.77 -6.89
CA ARG A 171 6.81 13.34 -5.74
C ARG A 171 6.12 13.54 -4.40
N GLU A 172 5.22 14.50 -4.33
CA GLU A 172 4.43 14.87 -3.16
C GLU A 172 3.05 14.24 -3.24
N ILE A 173 2.30 14.32 -2.14
CA ILE A 173 0.87 14.00 -2.12
C ILE A 173 0.08 15.29 -2.07
N TYR A 174 -0.91 15.38 -2.94
CA TYR A 174 -1.87 16.47 -3.04
C TYR A 174 -3.26 15.96 -2.69
N ARG A 175 -4.08 16.81 -2.13
CA ARG A 175 -5.50 16.53 -1.88
C ARG A 175 -6.41 17.35 -2.77
N LEU A 176 -7.58 16.83 -3.08
CA LEU A 176 -8.58 17.54 -3.87
C LEU A 176 -8.92 18.88 -3.19
N ALA A 177 -8.78 19.97 -3.96
CA ALA A 177 -9.20 21.30 -3.53
C ALA A 177 -10.73 21.36 -3.41
N GLU A 178 -11.23 22.16 -2.45
CA GLU A 178 -12.67 22.39 -2.27
C GLU A 178 -13.26 23.28 -3.36
#